data_2dcad3f3106bca0aa418040e5955674f
#
_entry.id   2dcad3f3106bca0aa418040e5955674f
#
_cell.length_a   1.000
_cell.length_b   1.000
_cell.length_c   1.000
_cell.angle_alpha   90.00
_cell.angle_beta   90.00
_cell.angle_gamma   90.00
#
_symmetry.space_group_name_H-M   'P 1'
#
loop_
_entity.id
_entity.type
_entity.pdbx_description
1 polymer ?
#
loop_
_entity_poly.entity_id
_entity_poly.type
_entity_poly.pdbx_seq_one_letter_code
_entity_poly.pdbx_strand_id
1 'polypeptide(L)'
;MSGPLDGVRILDLTTVGFGPYGVQILADYGADVIKVEALEGDITRGIAPMSNPGMGHFFINANRNKRSIALDLKQTGARDALLKLIQGADAIITSIRPAAMERLGLGYEDCKVANPSIVYVALVGFGQEGPYARRPAYDDVIQGLSGLADMQGGPDGAPAYVKASICDKICSQFCAHATLAALFHKERTGSGQLVEVPMLEAMVGFNM
;
A
#
# COMPACT_ATOMS: atom_id res chain seq x y z
N MET A 1 -8.88 -13.91 16.29
CA MET A 1 -8.83 -13.04 17.49
C MET A 1 -9.57 -11.77 17.10
N SER A 2 -10.55 -11.36 17.91
CA SER A 2 -11.21 -10.07 17.70
C SER A 2 -10.23 -8.95 18.05
N GLY A 3 -10.00 -8.05 17.13
CA GLY A 3 -9.17 -6.86 17.31
C GLY A 3 -9.97 -5.59 17.09
N PRO A 4 -9.37 -4.41 17.23
CA PRO A 4 -10.08 -3.14 17.04
C PRO A 4 -10.66 -2.94 15.63
N LEU A 5 -10.20 -3.70 14.63
CA LEU A 5 -10.71 -3.70 13.26
C LEU A 5 -11.51 -4.98 12.92
N ASP A 6 -12.02 -5.70 13.93
CA ASP A 6 -12.89 -6.85 13.68
C ASP A 6 -14.14 -6.41 12.89
N GLY A 7 -14.46 -7.14 11.82
CA GLY A 7 -15.55 -6.79 10.90
C GLY A 7 -15.15 -5.86 9.74
N VAL A 8 -13.97 -5.22 9.77
CA VAL A 8 -13.46 -4.40 8.67
C VAL A 8 -12.81 -5.28 7.62
N ARG A 9 -13.23 -5.16 6.36
CA ARG A 9 -12.63 -5.87 5.22
C ARG A 9 -11.82 -4.95 4.34
N ILE A 10 -10.56 -5.35 4.06
CA ILE A 10 -9.62 -4.58 3.26
C ILE A 10 -9.15 -5.42 2.06
N LEU A 11 -9.19 -4.84 0.87
CA LEU A 11 -8.59 -5.39 -0.33
C LEU A 11 -7.19 -4.79 -0.51
N ASP A 12 -6.18 -5.64 -0.51
CA ASP A 12 -4.77 -5.26 -0.59
C ASP A 12 -4.22 -5.52 -2.01
N LEU A 13 -4.11 -4.47 -2.81
CA LEU A 13 -3.50 -4.48 -4.14
C LEU A 13 -2.09 -3.90 -4.11
N THR A 14 -1.38 -4.07 -3.02
CA THR A 14 -0.02 -3.54 -2.85
C THR A 14 1.04 -4.60 -3.09
N THR A 15 2.26 -4.15 -3.44
CA THR A 15 3.41 -5.03 -3.66
C THR A 15 4.66 -4.44 -2.99
N VAL A 16 5.68 -5.25 -2.85
CA VAL A 16 7.02 -4.93 -2.31
C VAL A 16 6.98 -4.61 -0.81
N GLY A 17 7.28 -3.39 -0.36
CA GLY A 17 7.52 -3.05 1.05
C GLY A 17 6.48 -2.13 1.65
N PHE A 18 6.38 -0.93 1.14
CA PHE A 18 5.57 0.17 1.67
C PHE A 18 4.11 -0.23 1.95
N GLY A 19 3.41 -0.68 0.91
CA GLY A 19 2.00 -1.04 1.04
C GLY A 19 1.78 -2.30 1.87
N PRO A 20 2.42 -3.43 1.53
CA PRO A 20 2.18 -4.68 2.24
C PRO A 20 2.40 -4.59 3.75
N TYR A 21 3.44 -3.89 4.21
CA TYR A 21 3.70 -3.73 5.63
C TYR A 21 2.66 -2.82 6.31
N GLY A 22 2.21 -1.75 5.64
CA GLY A 22 1.13 -0.89 6.14
C GLY A 22 -0.20 -1.63 6.29
N VAL A 23 -0.56 -2.43 5.28
CA VAL A 23 -1.78 -3.27 5.33
C VAL A 23 -1.65 -4.39 6.36
N GLN A 24 -0.45 -4.94 6.57
CA GLN A 24 -0.23 -5.93 7.62
C GLN A 24 -0.51 -5.37 9.02
N ILE A 25 -0.17 -4.11 9.30
CA ILE A 25 -0.50 -3.46 10.58
C ILE A 25 -2.02 -3.49 10.81
N LEU A 26 -2.80 -3.20 9.77
CA LEU A 26 -4.26 -3.26 9.85
C LEU A 26 -4.78 -4.70 10.03
N ALA A 27 -4.14 -5.69 9.38
CA ALA A 27 -4.43 -7.10 9.59
C ALA A 27 -4.11 -7.55 11.03
N ASP A 28 -2.99 -7.07 11.60
CA ASP A 28 -2.64 -7.34 13.00
C ASP A 28 -3.64 -6.71 13.99
N TYR A 29 -4.33 -5.65 13.58
CA TYR A 29 -5.43 -5.06 14.34
C TYR A 29 -6.77 -5.80 14.16
N GLY A 30 -6.81 -6.87 13.38
CA GLY A 30 -7.97 -7.76 13.23
C GLY A 30 -8.80 -7.54 11.96
N ALA A 31 -8.38 -6.69 11.03
CA ALA A 31 -9.05 -6.55 9.75
C ALA A 31 -9.00 -7.86 8.93
N ASP A 32 -10.09 -8.19 8.22
CA ASP A 32 -10.15 -9.26 7.22
C ASP A 32 -9.49 -8.77 5.93
N VAL A 33 -8.20 -9.06 5.76
CA VAL A 33 -7.43 -8.61 4.61
C VAL A 33 -7.37 -9.69 3.53
N ILE A 34 -7.74 -9.31 2.31
CA ILE A 34 -7.58 -10.14 1.10
C ILE A 34 -6.54 -9.48 0.19
N LYS A 35 -5.36 -10.09 0.12
CA LYS A 35 -4.30 -9.67 -0.80
C LYS A 35 -4.62 -10.18 -2.21
N VAL A 36 -4.72 -9.26 -3.15
CA VAL A 36 -4.92 -9.54 -4.58
C VAL A 36 -3.57 -9.49 -5.26
N GLU A 37 -3.12 -10.62 -5.79
CA GLU A 37 -1.81 -10.77 -6.43
C GLU A 37 -1.97 -11.04 -7.93
N ALA A 38 -0.94 -10.72 -8.72
CA ALA A 38 -0.81 -11.26 -10.07
C ALA A 38 -0.64 -12.80 -10.02
N LEU A 39 -0.79 -13.48 -11.15
CA LEU A 39 -0.67 -14.95 -11.20
C LEU A 39 0.72 -15.43 -10.75
N GLU A 40 1.74 -14.63 -10.99
CA GLU A 40 3.13 -14.88 -10.58
C GLU A 40 3.37 -14.62 -9.08
N GLY A 41 2.41 -14.00 -8.39
CA GLY A 41 2.52 -13.56 -7.01
C GLY A 41 3.28 -12.24 -6.84
N ASP A 42 3.44 -11.81 -5.59
CA ASP A 42 4.27 -10.66 -5.23
C ASP A 42 5.76 -11.00 -5.45
N ILE A 43 6.51 -10.09 -6.05
CA ILE A 43 7.94 -10.27 -6.34
C ILE A 43 8.75 -10.63 -5.07
N THR A 44 8.32 -10.16 -3.91
CA THR A 44 8.99 -10.43 -2.63
C THR A 44 8.89 -11.89 -2.19
N ARG A 45 8.02 -12.69 -2.81
CA ARG A 45 7.95 -14.14 -2.61
C ARG A 45 9.26 -14.84 -3.02
N GLY A 46 9.97 -14.27 -4.02
CA GLY A 46 11.25 -14.80 -4.54
C GLY A 46 12.49 -14.26 -3.84
N ILE A 47 12.38 -13.34 -2.88
CA ILE A 47 13.55 -12.72 -2.21
C ILE A 47 14.12 -13.68 -1.14
N ALA A 48 15.38 -14.07 -1.34
CA ALA A 48 16.11 -14.90 -0.35
C ALA A 48 16.49 -14.09 0.92
N PRO A 49 16.70 -14.75 2.07
CA PRO A 49 16.53 -16.19 2.30
C PRO A 49 15.06 -16.63 2.32
N MET A 50 14.81 -17.88 1.94
CA MET A 50 13.47 -18.45 1.96
C MET A 50 13.52 -19.90 2.46
N SER A 51 12.53 -20.30 3.27
CA SER A 51 12.43 -21.67 3.77
C SER A 51 11.86 -22.63 2.73
N ASN A 52 10.96 -22.14 1.89
CA ASN A 52 10.33 -22.88 0.80
C ASN A 52 10.19 -21.96 -0.42
N PRO A 53 10.11 -22.50 -1.65
CA PRO A 53 9.84 -21.70 -2.84
C PRO A 53 8.59 -20.85 -2.66
N GLY A 54 8.70 -19.56 -3.00
CA GLY A 54 7.60 -18.61 -2.87
C GLY A 54 7.36 -18.06 -1.44
N MET A 55 8.19 -18.46 -0.47
CA MET A 55 8.11 -18.02 0.93
C MET A 55 9.31 -17.16 1.31
N GLY A 56 9.59 -16.13 0.53
CA GLY A 56 10.66 -15.17 0.80
C GLY A 56 10.45 -14.48 2.15
N HIS A 57 11.54 -14.28 2.90
CA HIS A 57 11.50 -13.70 4.25
C HIS A 57 10.77 -12.35 4.30
N PHE A 58 10.97 -11.52 3.28
CA PHE A 58 10.33 -10.22 3.19
C PHE A 58 8.81 -10.35 3.01
N PHE A 59 8.40 -11.26 2.12
CA PHE A 59 6.97 -11.54 1.89
C PHE A 59 6.28 -12.03 3.16
N ILE A 60 6.86 -13.00 3.87
CA ILE A 60 6.27 -13.55 5.09
C ILE A 60 6.12 -12.46 6.16
N ASN A 61 7.14 -11.61 6.33
CA ASN A 61 7.12 -10.56 7.34
C ASN A 61 6.10 -9.45 7.05
N ALA A 62 5.86 -9.13 5.77
CA ALA A 62 4.97 -8.03 5.39
C ALA A 62 3.54 -8.47 5.06
N ASN A 63 3.24 -9.79 5.08
CA ASN A 63 1.94 -10.28 4.65
C ASN A 63 1.28 -11.29 5.59
N ARG A 64 1.76 -11.41 6.84
CA ARG A 64 1.08 -12.27 7.83
C ARG A 64 -0.34 -11.75 8.08
N ASN A 65 -1.21 -12.63 8.53
CA ASN A 65 -2.63 -12.39 8.81
C ASN A 65 -3.46 -11.95 7.59
N LYS A 66 -2.93 -12.15 6.36
CA LYS A 66 -3.68 -11.89 5.12
C LYS A 66 -4.09 -13.20 4.46
N ARG A 67 -5.27 -13.22 3.87
CA ARG A 67 -5.65 -14.22 2.85
C ARG A 67 -5.15 -13.73 1.50
N SER A 68 -4.95 -14.63 0.54
CA SER A 68 -4.49 -14.27 -0.81
C SER A 68 -5.39 -14.85 -1.88
N ILE A 69 -5.55 -14.08 -2.98
CA ILE A 69 -6.16 -14.51 -4.21
C ILE A 69 -5.32 -14.03 -5.40
N ALA A 70 -5.08 -14.89 -6.37
CA ALA A 70 -4.37 -14.53 -7.60
C ALA A 70 -5.38 -14.19 -8.70
N LEU A 71 -5.27 -12.98 -9.28
CA LEU A 71 -6.15 -12.47 -10.34
C LEU A 71 -5.34 -11.80 -11.44
N ASP A 72 -5.51 -12.21 -12.68
CA ASP A 72 -5.03 -11.44 -13.84
C ASP A 72 -6.02 -10.30 -14.14
N LEU A 73 -5.80 -9.14 -13.55
CA LEU A 73 -6.68 -7.96 -13.70
C LEU A 73 -6.78 -7.42 -15.13
N LYS A 74 -5.97 -7.91 -16.06
CA LYS A 74 -6.12 -7.61 -17.50
C LYS A 74 -7.28 -8.37 -18.13
N GLN A 75 -7.73 -9.46 -17.51
CA GLN A 75 -8.89 -10.25 -17.94
C GLN A 75 -10.17 -9.65 -17.37
N THR A 76 -11.18 -9.48 -18.21
CA THR A 76 -12.49 -8.89 -17.81
C THR A 76 -13.11 -9.64 -16.64
N GLY A 77 -13.11 -10.98 -16.68
CA GLY A 77 -13.69 -11.80 -15.61
C GLY A 77 -13.00 -11.64 -14.25
N ALA A 78 -11.66 -11.43 -14.23
CA ALA A 78 -10.91 -11.18 -13.01
C ALA A 78 -11.20 -9.78 -12.45
N ARG A 79 -11.29 -8.77 -13.33
CA ARG A 79 -11.71 -7.42 -12.95
C ARG A 79 -13.12 -7.42 -12.36
N ASP A 80 -14.08 -8.10 -13.02
CA ASP A 80 -15.46 -8.18 -12.55
C ASP A 80 -15.56 -8.90 -11.19
N ALA A 81 -14.71 -9.92 -10.97
CA ALA A 81 -14.60 -10.58 -9.68
C ALA A 81 -14.08 -9.62 -8.59
N LEU A 82 -13.07 -8.80 -8.91
CA LEU A 82 -12.56 -7.80 -7.97
C LEU A 82 -13.61 -6.73 -7.66
N LEU A 83 -14.36 -6.23 -8.65
CA LEU A 83 -15.45 -5.29 -8.43
C LEU A 83 -16.55 -5.86 -7.52
N LYS A 84 -16.85 -7.17 -7.62
CA LYS A 84 -17.75 -7.84 -6.68
C LYS A 84 -17.19 -7.90 -5.27
N LEU A 85 -15.89 -8.11 -5.10
CA LEU A 85 -15.24 -8.06 -3.78
C LEU A 85 -15.30 -6.65 -3.19
N ILE A 86 -15.12 -5.61 -4.02
CA ILE A 86 -15.21 -4.20 -3.61
C ILE A 86 -16.59 -3.85 -3.04
N GLN A 87 -17.68 -4.42 -3.55
CA GLN A 87 -19.03 -4.19 -3.02
C GLN A 87 -19.17 -4.54 -1.53
N GLY A 88 -18.41 -5.52 -1.06
CA GLY A 88 -18.43 -5.96 0.35
C GLY A 88 -17.18 -5.56 1.14
N ALA A 89 -16.38 -4.64 0.64
CA ALA A 89 -15.16 -4.17 1.30
C ALA A 89 -15.34 -2.79 1.94
N ASP A 90 -14.57 -2.53 2.98
CA ASP A 90 -14.52 -1.21 3.63
C ASP A 90 -13.44 -0.33 3.02
N ALA A 91 -12.33 -0.93 2.63
CA ALA A 91 -11.24 -0.22 1.99
C ALA A 91 -10.58 -1.05 0.88
N ILE A 92 -10.04 -0.35 -0.10
CA ILE A 92 -9.07 -0.87 -1.07
C ILE A 92 -7.79 -0.04 -0.94
N ILE A 93 -6.65 -0.71 -0.84
CA ILE A 93 -5.33 -0.09 -0.71
C ILE A 93 -4.48 -0.58 -1.88
N THR A 94 -3.92 0.33 -2.65
CA THR A 94 -3.16 -0.01 -3.85
C THR A 94 -1.85 0.76 -3.94
N SER A 95 -0.79 0.09 -4.37
CA SER A 95 0.47 0.70 -4.80
C SER A 95 0.66 0.67 -6.32
N ILE A 96 -0.37 0.22 -7.05
CA ILE A 96 -0.40 0.29 -8.51
C ILE A 96 -0.58 1.75 -8.91
N ARG A 97 0.19 2.21 -9.89
CA ARG A 97 0.14 3.60 -10.37
C ARG A 97 -1.30 4.00 -10.73
N PRO A 98 -1.78 5.19 -10.32
CA PRO A 98 -3.16 5.63 -10.58
C PRO A 98 -3.59 5.49 -12.04
N ALA A 99 -2.78 5.95 -12.99
CA ALA A 99 -3.06 5.81 -14.41
C ALA A 99 -3.15 4.35 -14.90
N ALA A 100 -2.56 3.39 -14.19
CA ALA A 100 -2.71 1.98 -14.52
C ALA A 100 -4.02 1.41 -13.94
N MET A 101 -4.40 1.83 -12.74
CA MET A 101 -5.69 1.49 -12.15
C MET A 101 -6.85 2.03 -12.98
N GLU A 102 -6.76 3.28 -13.46
CA GLU A 102 -7.75 3.87 -14.38
C GLU A 102 -7.90 3.06 -15.68
N ARG A 103 -6.77 2.68 -16.32
CA ARG A 103 -6.82 1.84 -17.54
C ARG A 103 -7.42 0.46 -17.30
N LEU A 104 -7.34 -0.06 -16.09
CA LEU A 104 -7.97 -1.32 -15.71
C LEU A 104 -9.47 -1.15 -15.39
N GLY A 105 -10.00 0.08 -15.32
CA GLY A 105 -11.35 0.36 -14.84
C GLY A 105 -11.51 0.04 -13.35
N LEU A 106 -10.46 0.32 -12.57
CA LEU A 106 -10.35 0.09 -11.13
C LEU A 106 -9.84 1.35 -10.41
N GLY A 107 -9.92 2.52 -11.06
CA GLY A 107 -9.67 3.81 -10.43
C GLY A 107 -10.67 4.13 -9.32
N TYR A 108 -10.45 5.20 -8.58
CA TYR A 108 -11.33 5.58 -7.46
C TYR A 108 -12.79 5.70 -7.91
N GLU A 109 -13.07 6.39 -9.02
CA GLU A 109 -14.44 6.60 -9.49
C GLU A 109 -15.11 5.28 -9.91
N ASP A 110 -14.36 4.35 -10.54
CA ASP A 110 -14.88 3.02 -10.89
C ASP A 110 -15.24 2.22 -9.62
N CYS A 111 -14.36 2.23 -8.63
CA CYS A 111 -14.57 1.55 -7.35
C CYS A 111 -15.74 2.17 -6.57
N LYS A 112 -15.89 3.49 -6.62
CA LYS A 112 -16.98 4.23 -5.99
C LYS A 112 -18.34 3.93 -6.63
N VAL A 113 -18.39 3.69 -7.93
CA VAL A 113 -19.62 3.21 -8.60
C VAL A 113 -20.02 1.84 -8.05
N ALA A 114 -19.07 0.94 -7.82
CA ALA A 114 -19.34 -0.39 -7.26
C ALA A 114 -19.70 -0.35 -5.76
N ASN A 115 -19.09 0.57 -5.00
CA ASN A 115 -19.32 0.78 -3.57
C ASN A 115 -19.16 2.26 -3.21
N PRO A 116 -20.25 3.03 -3.10
CA PRO A 116 -20.20 4.47 -2.81
C PRO A 116 -19.51 4.84 -1.48
N SER A 117 -19.40 3.91 -0.55
CA SER A 117 -18.75 4.13 0.75
C SER A 117 -17.32 3.58 0.82
N ILE A 118 -16.72 3.21 -0.30
CA ILE A 118 -15.37 2.65 -0.31
C ILE A 118 -14.31 3.69 0.11
N VAL A 119 -13.46 3.32 1.03
CA VAL A 119 -12.20 4.05 1.29
C VAL A 119 -11.17 3.56 0.29
N TYR A 120 -10.67 4.45 -0.56
CA TYR A 120 -9.67 4.12 -1.58
C TYR A 120 -8.34 4.78 -1.22
N VAL A 121 -7.33 3.98 -0.87
CA VAL A 121 -6.02 4.46 -0.46
C VAL A 121 -5.01 4.21 -1.59
N ALA A 122 -4.52 5.28 -2.18
CA ALA A 122 -3.50 5.27 -3.23
C ALA A 122 -2.12 5.54 -2.60
N LEU A 123 -1.25 4.55 -2.64
CA LEU A 123 0.13 4.65 -2.17
C LEU A 123 1.02 5.00 -3.36
N VAL A 124 1.62 6.16 -3.35
CA VAL A 124 2.39 6.71 -4.46
C VAL A 124 3.77 7.16 -4.00
N GLY A 125 4.73 7.20 -4.93
CA GLY A 125 6.07 7.71 -4.62
C GLY A 125 6.09 9.21 -4.41
N PHE A 126 5.28 9.94 -5.17
CA PHE A 126 5.23 11.40 -5.22
C PHE A 126 3.78 11.87 -5.33
N GLY A 127 3.47 13.03 -4.77
CA GLY A 127 2.16 13.67 -4.89
C GLY A 127 1.73 13.83 -6.36
N GLN A 128 0.47 13.49 -6.66
CA GLN A 128 0.00 13.37 -8.04
C GLN A 128 -0.22 14.71 -8.75
N GLU A 129 -0.23 15.80 -8.02
CA GLU A 129 -0.27 17.18 -8.57
C GLU A 129 1.14 17.75 -8.83
N GLY A 130 2.20 17.06 -8.39
CA GLY A 130 3.57 17.52 -8.47
C GLY A 130 4.29 17.14 -9.79
N PRO A 131 5.47 17.74 -10.05
CA PRO A 131 6.25 17.48 -11.27
C PRO A 131 6.81 16.06 -11.34
N TYR A 132 6.86 15.34 -10.23
CA TYR A 132 7.37 13.97 -10.12
C TYR A 132 6.28 12.89 -10.12
N ALA A 133 5.00 13.25 -10.26
CA ALA A 133 3.84 12.35 -10.18
C ALA A 133 3.99 11.03 -10.97
N ARG A 134 4.67 11.09 -12.12
CA ARG A 134 4.85 9.92 -13.01
C ARG A 134 6.17 9.17 -12.81
N ARG A 135 7.06 9.65 -11.93
CA ARG A 135 8.37 9.02 -11.72
C ARG A 135 8.23 7.77 -10.86
N PRO A 136 9.05 6.74 -11.10
CA PRO A 136 9.16 5.62 -10.18
C PRO A 136 9.83 6.08 -8.89
N ALA A 137 9.44 5.50 -7.77
CA ALA A 137 10.07 5.71 -6.48
C ALA A 137 10.36 4.35 -5.84
N TYR A 138 11.52 4.25 -5.23
CA TYR A 138 11.94 3.18 -4.34
C TYR A 138 12.51 3.82 -3.09
N ASP A 139 12.70 3.03 -2.05
CA ASP A 139 13.17 3.49 -0.74
C ASP A 139 14.42 4.39 -0.83
N ASP A 140 15.45 3.96 -1.54
CA ASP A 140 16.72 4.69 -1.71
C ASP A 140 16.54 6.02 -2.45
N VAL A 141 15.69 6.06 -3.48
CA VAL A 141 15.35 7.30 -4.19
C VAL A 141 14.71 8.30 -3.23
N ILE A 142 13.81 7.84 -2.37
CA ILE A 142 13.14 8.69 -1.38
C ILE A 142 14.10 9.10 -0.26
N GLN A 143 15.00 8.23 0.21
CA GLN A 143 16.04 8.62 1.16
C GLN A 143 16.88 9.79 0.64
N GLY A 144 17.28 9.73 -0.65
CA GLY A 144 18.04 10.81 -1.28
C GLY A 144 17.24 12.11 -1.42
N LEU A 145 16.02 12.02 -1.98
CA LEU A 145 15.21 13.20 -2.30
C LEU A 145 14.61 13.88 -1.06
N SER A 146 14.32 13.13 0.00
CA SER A 146 13.79 13.69 1.26
C SER A 146 14.85 14.36 2.14
N GLY A 147 16.13 14.27 1.77
CA GLY A 147 17.23 14.77 2.58
C GLY A 147 17.69 13.81 3.69
N LEU A 148 17.04 12.65 3.86
CA LEU A 148 17.43 11.70 4.92
C LEU A 148 18.87 11.22 4.76
N ALA A 149 19.32 10.96 3.52
CA ALA A 149 20.68 10.51 3.26
C ALA A 149 21.73 11.56 3.65
N ASP A 150 21.43 12.84 3.50
CA ASP A 150 22.27 13.95 3.93
C ASP A 150 22.31 14.08 5.47
N MET A 151 21.14 14.05 6.10
CA MET A 151 21.00 14.09 7.57
C MET A 151 21.68 12.90 8.26
N GLN A 152 21.65 11.71 7.61
CA GLN A 152 22.31 10.52 8.13
C GLN A 152 23.83 10.66 8.16
N GLY A 153 24.42 11.39 7.19
CA GLY A 153 25.82 11.74 7.05
C GLY A 153 26.83 10.67 7.45
N GLY A 154 27.86 10.49 6.65
CA GLY A 154 29.01 9.67 7.03
C GLY A 154 30.01 10.46 7.93
N PRO A 155 31.09 9.81 8.41
CA PRO A 155 32.12 10.45 9.21
C PRO A 155 32.75 11.69 8.57
N ASP A 156 32.75 11.75 7.25
CA ASP A 156 33.32 12.83 6.44
C ASP A 156 32.26 13.87 6.03
N GLY A 157 31.02 13.79 6.61
CA GLY A 157 29.88 14.61 6.21
C GLY A 157 29.30 14.28 4.83
N ALA A 158 29.76 13.21 4.18
CA ALA A 158 29.16 12.75 2.93
C ALA A 158 27.80 12.11 3.17
N PRO A 159 26.79 12.31 2.26
CA PRO A 159 25.50 11.65 2.37
C PRO A 159 25.64 10.12 2.45
N ALA A 160 24.84 9.49 3.33
CA ALA A 160 24.85 8.04 3.51
C ALA A 160 23.44 7.50 3.62
N TYR A 161 23.17 6.38 2.98
CA TYR A 161 21.89 5.70 3.11
C TYR A 161 21.79 4.92 4.43
N VAL A 162 20.63 4.95 5.03
CA VAL A 162 20.25 3.97 6.06
C VAL A 162 20.20 2.60 5.40
N LYS A 163 20.93 1.62 5.97
CA LYS A 163 21.04 0.25 5.44
C LYS A 163 19.78 -0.59 5.74
N ALA A 164 18.61 -0.03 5.42
CA ALA A 164 17.30 -0.68 5.59
C ALA A 164 16.29 0.04 4.70
N SER A 165 15.19 -0.61 4.34
CA SER A 165 14.04 0.03 3.68
C SER A 165 13.30 0.94 4.67
N ILE A 166 13.93 2.01 5.09
CA ILE A 166 13.43 2.88 6.17
C ILE A 166 12.26 3.74 5.71
N CYS A 167 12.32 4.26 4.49
CA CYS A 167 11.25 5.07 3.92
C CYS A 167 9.98 4.22 3.72
N ASP A 168 10.13 2.99 3.19
CA ASP A 168 9.02 2.03 3.10
C ASP A 168 8.35 1.81 4.45
N LYS A 169 9.14 1.56 5.50
CA LYS A 169 8.62 1.26 6.83
C LYS A 169 7.95 2.45 7.51
N ILE A 170 8.51 3.65 7.36
CA ILE A 170 7.92 4.87 7.90
C ILE A 170 6.63 5.19 7.13
N CYS A 171 6.66 5.18 5.81
CA CYS A 171 5.48 5.43 4.99
C CYS A 171 4.37 4.39 5.20
N SER A 172 4.73 3.15 5.57
CA SER A 172 3.76 2.12 5.98
C SER A 172 2.94 2.55 7.21
N GLN A 173 3.54 3.27 8.17
CA GLN A 173 2.80 3.83 9.30
C GLN A 173 1.82 4.91 8.82
N PHE A 174 2.23 5.78 7.88
CA PHE A 174 1.32 6.76 7.29
C PHE A 174 0.18 6.08 6.53
N CYS A 175 0.44 4.99 5.80
CA CYS A 175 -0.60 4.17 5.16
C CYS A 175 -1.63 3.68 6.20
N ALA A 176 -1.15 3.07 7.29
CA ALA A 176 -2.04 2.58 8.34
C ALA A 176 -2.84 3.70 9.00
N HIS A 177 -2.19 4.81 9.39
CA HIS A 177 -2.83 5.95 10.04
C HIS A 177 -3.88 6.61 9.14
N ALA A 178 -3.53 6.86 7.87
CA ALA A 178 -4.44 7.48 6.91
C ALA A 178 -5.65 6.59 6.62
N THR A 179 -5.42 5.27 6.51
CA THR A 179 -6.52 4.31 6.35
C THR A 179 -7.44 4.31 7.57
N LEU A 180 -6.90 4.28 8.79
CA LEU A 180 -7.68 4.35 10.02
C LEU A 180 -8.49 5.64 10.12
N ALA A 181 -7.89 6.79 9.80
CA ALA A 181 -8.58 8.08 9.77
C ALA A 181 -9.75 8.09 8.79
N ALA A 182 -9.53 7.52 7.58
CA ALA A 182 -10.56 7.44 6.55
C ALA A 182 -11.69 6.44 6.93
N LEU A 183 -11.36 5.31 7.55
CA LEU A 183 -12.34 4.37 8.09
C LEU A 183 -13.16 5.01 9.21
N PHE A 184 -12.53 5.75 10.11
CA PHE A 184 -13.22 6.51 11.15
C PHE A 184 -14.16 7.58 10.57
N HIS A 185 -13.71 8.30 9.52
CA HIS A 185 -14.59 9.22 8.79
C HIS A 185 -15.80 8.50 8.19
N LYS A 186 -15.56 7.37 7.50
CA LYS A 186 -16.63 6.54 6.93
C LYS A 186 -17.62 6.09 8.00
N GLU A 187 -17.16 5.61 9.15
CA GLU A 187 -18.01 5.20 10.26
C GLU A 187 -18.91 6.34 10.76
N ARG A 188 -18.37 7.56 10.81
CA ARG A 188 -19.11 8.75 11.30
C ARG A 188 -20.07 9.34 10.29
N THR A 189 -19.80 9.22 9.00
CA THR A 189 -20.52 9.94 7.93
C THR A 189 -21.24 9.03 6.94
N GLY A 190 -20.91 7.75 6.92
CA GLY A 190 -21.35 6.79 5.91
C GLY A 190 -20.66 6.96 4.55
N SER A 191 -19.72 7.91 4.41
CA SER A 191 -19.08 8.27 3.14
C SER A 191 -17.64 7.78 3.07
N GLY A 192 -17.29 7.08 1.98
CA GLY A 192 -15.91 6.79 1.62
C GLY A 192 -15.20 7.99 1.01
N GLN A 193 -13.90 7.84 0.77
CA GLN A 193 -13.07 8.89 0.17
C GLN A 193 -11.82 8.33 -0.50
N LEU A 194 -11.25 9.10 -1.43
CA LEU A 194 -9.90 8.90 -1.92
C LEU A 194 -8.90 9.46 -0.90
N VAL A 195 -7.89 8.67 -0.59
CA VAL A 195 -6.76 9.06 0.27
C VAL A 195 -5.47 8.80 -0.51
N GLU A 196 -4.65 9.81 -0.67
CA GLU A 196 -3.32 9.68 -1.26
C GLU A 196 -2.26 9.71 -0.15
N VAL A 197 -1.32 8.76 -0.22
CA VAL A 197 -0.18 8.69 0.71
C VAL A 197 1.11 8.72 -0.12
N PRO A 198 1.68 9.90 -0.36
CA PRO A 198 2.90 10.05 -1.13
C PRO A 198 4.14 9.88 -0.25
N MET A 199 5.08 9.02 -0.69
CA MET A 199 6.29 8.70 0.09
C MET A 199 7.19 9.91 0.32
N LEU A 200 7.44 10.71 -0.72
CA LEU A 200 8.35 11.85 -0.61
C LEU A 200 7.86 12.86 0.41
N GLU A 201 6.61 13.29 0.28
CA GLU A 201 6.00 14.30 1.14
C GLU A 201 5.90 13.79 2.59
N ALA A 202 5.56 12.52 2.77
CA ALA A 202 5.55 11.88 4.10
C ALA A 202 6.94 11.88 4.73
N MET A 203 7.99 11.55 3.96
CA MET A 203 9.36 11.52 4.47
C MET A 203 9.95 12.91 4.70
N VAL A 204 9.62 13.90 3.87
CA VAL A 204 10.01 15.30 4.14
C VAL A 204 9.37 15.77 5.45
N GLY A 205 8.08 15.52 5.66
CA GLY A 205 7.43 15.85 6.91
C GLY A 205 7.97 15.10 8.12
N PHE A 206 8.43 13.85 7.93
CA PHE A 206 9.06 13.08 9.00
C PHE A 206 10.45 13.60 9.39
N ASN A 207 11.22 14.08 8.42
CA ASN A 207 12.59 14.57 8.63
C ASN A 207 12.64 15.98 9.27
N MET A 208 11.54 16.73 9.26
CA MET A 208 11.44 18.09 9.84
C MET A 208 11.18 18.06 11.34
#